data_634f996a78e64059f38f103123e57a19
#
_entry.id   634f996a78e64059f38f103123e57a19
#
_cell.length_a   1.000
_cell.length_b   1.000
_cell.length_c   1.000
_cell.angle_alpha   90.00
_cell.angle_beta   90.00
_cell.angle_gamma   90.00
#
_symmetry.space_group_name_H-M   'P 1'
#
loop_
_entity.id
_entity.type
_entity.pdbx_description
1 polymer ?
#
loop_
_entity_poly.entity_id
_entity_poly.type
_entity_poly.pdbx_seq_one_letter_code
_entity_poly.pdbx_strand_id
1 'polypeptide(L)'
;MSEENTEVQPLFELNDAEVVRAGRTILHVDKFLLAKGENIALLGPNGAGKSTFVKLITREVMPLYREQPPVKFNGNPRATLVDVRKTLGIVSSTMQAQINVHLPAVDIVEGGLFGTLGLPRHVHPDERTHAKALDAMEMLGVAKLADQDIMTMSSGQARRVLFARALVHDPNTLLLDEPCTGLDPEGMYYVRSSMRDLARAGKGIVLITHYPEDIIPEIKRLVLVKEGKLFADGAKEDMLTDQMMSSLFDVPL
;
A
#
# COMPACT_ATOMS: atom_id res chain seq x y z
N MET A 1 -20.14 -21.85 27.18
CA MET A 1 -19.97 -20.80 26.18
C MET A 1 -18.55 -20.97 25.69
N SER A 2 -18.39 -21.60 24.53
CA SER A 2 -17.11 -21.82 23.89
C SER A 2 -16.68 -20.48 23.29
N GLU A 3 -15.55 -19.94 23.75
CA GLU A 3 -14.85 -18.84 23.09
C GLU A 3 -14.49 -19.36 21.68
N GLU A 4 -15.16 -18.85 20.67
CA GLU A 4 -14.71 -19.00 19.29
C GLU A 4 -13.36 -18.31 19.19
N ASN A 5 -12.32 -19.12 19.21
CA ASN A 5 -10.96 -18.73 18.90
C ASN A 5 -10.97 -18.39 17.39
N THR A 6 -11.27 -17.13 17.06
CA THR A 6 -11.24 -16.64 15.67
C THR A 6 -9.77 -16.67 15.25
N GLU A 7 -9.38 -17.77 14.63
CA GLU A 7 -8.02 -17.96 14.10
C GLU A 7 -7.73 -16.80 13.13
N VAL A 8 -6.83 -15.90 13.54
CA VAL A 8 -6.43 -14.76 12.73
C VAL A 8 -5.82 -15.29 11.43
N GLN A 9 -6.49 -15.06 10.30
CA GLN A 9 -5.96 -15.49 9.01
C GLN A 9 -4.86 -14.52 8.56
N PRO A 10 -3.60 -14.96 8.52
CA PRO A 10 -2.50 -14.07 8.13
C PRO A 10 -2.55 -13.76 6.63
N LEU A 11 -2.40 -12.48 6.31
CA LEU A 11 -2.13 -12.01 4.95
C LEU A 11 -0.63 -12.13 4.65
N PHE A 12 0.21 -11.62 5.56
CA PHE A 12 1.66 -11.76 5.52
C PHE A 12 2.20 -12.29 6.83
N GLU A 13 3.15 -13.21 6.73
CA GLU A 13 3.97 -13.69 7.83
C GLU A 13 5.44 -13.54 7.45
N LEU A 14 6.21 -12.85 8.29
CA LEU A 14 7.66 -12.74 8.16
C LEU A 14 8.30 -13.32 9.43
N ASN A 15 9.34 -14.15 9.24
CA ASN A 15 10.12 -14.75 10.33
C ASN A 15 11.58 -14.79 9.89
N ASP A 16 12.47 -14.10 10.63
CA ASP A 16 13.89 -13.97 10.30
C ASP A 16 14.13 -13.58 8.84
N ALA A 17 13.34 -12.60 8.36
CA ALA A 17 13.40 -12.15 6.98
C ALA A 17 14.46 -11.06 6.81
N GLU A 18 15.54 -11.38 6.11
CA GLU A 18 16.67 -10.48 5.89
C GLU A 18 16.85 -10.17 4.41
N VAL A 19 17.02 -8.88 4.08
CA VAL A 19 17.34 -8.40 2.74
C VAL A 19 18.74 -7.79 2.74
N VAL A 20 19.62 -8.37 1.92
CA VAL A 20 21.02 -7.91 1.76
C VAL A 20 21.21 -7.31 0.38
N ARG A 21 21.91 -6.19 0.28
CA ARG A 21 22.30 -5.55 -0.98
C ARG A 21 23.75 -5.07 -0.89
N ALA A 22 24.55 -5.41 -1.89
CA ALA A 22 25.97 -5.06 -1.93
C ALA A 22 26.72 -5.46 -0.63
N GLY A 23 26.41 -6.64 -0.06
CA GLY A 23 27.05 -7.15 1.16
C GLY A 23 26.61 -6.48 2.46
N ARG A 24 25.58 -5.62 2.42
CA ARG A 24 25.03 -4.95 3.62
C ARG A 24 23.58 -5.35 3.83
N THR A 25 23.22 -5.66 5.08
CA THR A 25 21.82 -5.84 5.48
C THR A 25 21.10 -4.48 5.41
N ILE A 26 20.05 -4.42 4.58
CA ILE A 26 19.23 -3.20 4.42
C ILE A 26 17.90 -3.31 5.17
N LEU A 27 17.46 -4.53 5.44
CA LEU A 27 16.26 -4.79 6.23
C LEU A 27 16.41 -6.13 6.93
N HIS A 28 16.10 -6.16 8.22
CA HIS A 28 15.93 -7.39 8.99
C HIS A 28 14.64 -7.33 9.80
N VAL A 29 13.79 -8.33 9.61
CA VAL A 29 12.51 -8.46 10.30
C VAL A 29 12.52 -9.79 11.05
N ASP A 30 12.70 -9.73 12.38
CA ASP A 30 12.69 -10.91 13.23
C ASP A 30 11.35 -11.63 13.16
N LYS A 31 10.26 -10.89 13.37
CA LYS A 31 8.90 -11.39 13.29
C LYS A 31 7.93 -10.28 12.92
N PHE A 32 7.03 -10.57 12.00
CA PHE A 32 5.92 -9.68 11.66
C PHE A 32 4.76 -10.51 11.15
N LEU A 33 3.55 -10.14 11.55
CA LEU A 33 2.31 -10.73 11.08
C LEU A 33 1.33 -9.62 10.74
N LEU A 34 0.76 -9.66 9.56
CA LEU A 34 -0.35 -8.83 9.14
C LEU A 34 -1.57 -9.71 8.89
N ALA A 35 -2.67 -9.41 9.55
CA ALA A 35 -3.95 -10.08 9.33
C ALA A 35 -4.65 -9.57 8.06
N LYS A 36 -5.54 -10.40 7.49
CA LYS A 36 -6.42 -9.96 6.41
C LYS A 36 -7.38 -8.88 6.91
N GLY A 37 -7.52 -7.80 6.14
CA GLY A 37 -8.43 -6.69 6.49
C GLY A 37 -7.94 -5.79 7.61
N GLU A 38 -6.73 -6.00 8.13
CA GLU A 38 -6.13 -5.16 9.17
C GLU A 38 -5.72 -3.78 8.61
N ASN A 39 -5.93 -2.74 9.41
CA ASN A 39 -5.48 -1.38 9.11
C ASN A 39 -4.24 -1.05 9.92
N ILE A 40 -3.10 -0.93 9.25
CA ILE A 40 -1.81 -0.61 9.86
C ILE A 40 -1.10 0.54 9.14
N ALA A 41 -0.20 1.22 9.85
CA ALA A 41 0.76 2.10 9.20
C ALA A 41 2.20 1.72 9.57
N LEU A 42 3.08 1.73 8.57
CA LEU A 42 4.52 1.72 8.72
C LEU A 42 5.02 3.15 8.71
N LEU A 43 5.59 3.60 9.83
CA LEU A 43 6.13 4.94 10.01
C LEU A 43 7.64 4.88 10.26
N GLY A 44 8.38 5.81 9.69
CA GLY A 44 9.82 5.94 9.93
C GLY A 44 10.47 6.95 9.01
N PRO A 45 11.70 7.39 9.33
CA PRO A 45 12.42 8.36 8.53
C PRO A 45 12.75 7.86 7.13
N ASN A 46 13.15 8.76 6.25
CA ASN A 46 13.66 8.39 4.93
C ASN A 46 14.92 7.54 5.08
N GLY A 47 15.03 6.49 4.25
CA GLY A 47 16.14 5.54 4.35
C GLY A 47 16.00 4.47 5.44
N ALA A 48 14.97 4.50 6.28
CA ALA A 48 14.76 3.52 7.36
C ALA A 48 14.52 2.06 6.91
N GLY A 49 14.28 1.82 5.61
CA GLY A 49 14.01 0.48 5.08
C GLY A 49 12.55 0.23 4.69
N LYS A 50 11.64 1.21 4.83
CA LYS A 50 10.20 1.08 4.52
C LYS A 50 9.95 0.57 3.09
N SER A 51 10.56 1.18 2.09
CA SER A 51 10.40 0.75 0.69
C SER A 51 11.00 -0.64 0.44
N THR A 52 12.04 -1.05 1.19
CA THR A 52 12.57 -2.41 1.13
C THR A 52 11.58 -3.39 1.77
N PHE A 53 10.94 -3.02 2.87
CA PHE A 53 9.88 -3.81 3.49
C PHE A 53 8.71 -4.01 2.51
N VAL A 54 8.24 -2.95 1.85
CA VAL A 54 7.20 -3.04 0.81
C VAL A 54 7.62 -4.02 -0.28
N LYS A 55 8.81 -3.85 -0.86
CA LYS A 55 9.32 -4.75 -1.91
C LYS A 55 9.47 -6.19 -1.45
N LEU A 56 9.77 -6.42 -0.18
CA LEU A 56 9.86 -7.76 0.40
C LEU A 56 8.47 -8.43 0.47
N ILE A 57 7.47 -7.75 1.00
CA ILE A 57 6.11 -8.29 1.10
C ILE A 57 5.43 -8.41 -0.26
N THR A 58 5.72 -7.50 -1.22
CA THR A 58 5.20 -7.59 -2.60
C THR A 58 5.97 -8.58 -3.48
N ARG A 59 7.00 -9.24 -2.96
CA ARG A 59 7.84 -10.19 -3.71
C ARG A 59 8.65 -9.56 -4.85
N GLU A 60 8.89 -8.27 -4.81
CA GLU A 60 9.80 -7.58 -5.74
C GLU A 60 11.27 -7.78 -5.35
N VAL A 61 11.53 -8.05 -4.07
CA VAL A 61 12.84 -8.39 -3.53
C VAL A 61 12.71 -9.70 -2.76
N MET A 62 13.68 -10.58 -2.93
CA MET A 62 13.74 -11.85 -2.22
C MET A 62 14.61 -11.71 -0.96
N PRO A 63 14.19 -12.30 0.18
CA PRO A 63 15.02 -12.36 1.38
C PRO A 63 16.17 -13.35 1.20
N LEU A 64 17.14 -13.28 2.09
CA LEU A 64 18.15 -14.34 2.20
C LEU A 64 17.46 -15.70 2.44
N TYR A 65 18.06 -16.73 1.85
CA TYR A 65 17.55 -18.10 2.03
C TYR A 65 17.63 -18.53 3.50
N ARG A 66 16.60 -19.20 3.96
CA ARG A 66 16.51 -19.87 5.26
C ARG A 66 15.88 -21.26 5.04
N GLU A 67 16.18 -22.23 5.92
CA GLU A 67 15.54 -23.56 5.87
C GLU A 67 14.01 -23.45 5.97
N GLN A 68 13.54 -22.61 6.88
CA GLN A 68 12.14 -22.20 6.93
C GLN A 68 11.93 -20.93 6.08
N PRO A 69 10.99 -20.94 5.13
CA PRO A 69 10.74 -19.79 4.29
C PRO A 69 10.43 -18.53 5.13
N PRO A 70 11.25 -17.46 5.03
CA PRO A 70 11.14 -16.30 5.90
C PRO A 70 9.95 -15.41 5.60
N VAL A 71 9.28 -15.58 4.46
CA VAL A 71 8.10 -14.80 4.06
C VAL A 71 7.03 -15.74 3.52
N LYS A 72 5.80 -15.61 4.05
CA LYS A 72 4.62 -16.27 3.51
C LYS A 72 3.56 -15.23 3.18
N PHE A 73 2.82 -15.47 2.12
CA PHE A 73 1.65 -14.70 1.70
C PHE A 73 0.43 -15.62 1.66
N ASN A 74 -0.63 -15.30 2.41
CA ASN A 74 -1.78 -16.18 2.62
C ASN A 74 -1.36 -17.62 3.01
N GLY A 75 -0.36 -17.76 3.90
CA GLY A 75 0.21 -19.04 4.30
C GLY A 75 1.11 -19.72 3.23
N ASN A 76 1.17 -19.18 2.00
CA ASN A 76 1.96 -19.75 0.90
C ASN A 76 3.39 -19.16 0.87
N PRO A 77 4.44 -19.96 1.14
CA PRO A 77 5.83 -19.49 1.09
C PRO A 77 6.36 -19.31 -0.36
N ARG A 78 5.67 -19.90 -1.35
CA ARG A 78 6.04 -19.83 -2.77
C ARG A 78 5.19 -18.84 -3.56
N ALA A 79 4.42 -17.97 -2.88
CA ALA A 79 3.65 -16.93 -3.54
C ALA A 79 4.56 -16.03 -4.38
N THR A 80 4.11 -15.71 -5.58
CA THR A 80 4.82 -14.88 -6.54
C THR A 80 4.36 -13.42 -6.45
N LEU A 81 5.12 -12.51 -7.09
CA LEU A 81 4.69 -11.12 -7.30
C LEU A 81 3.29 -11.04 -7.96
N VAL A 82 3.00 -11.95 -8.90
CA VAL A 82 1.71 -11.98 -9.60
C VAL A 82 0.58 -12.34 -8.64
N ASP A 83 0.80 -13.31 -7.73
CA ASP A 83 -0.19 -13.71 -6.72
C ASP A 83 -0.50 -12.56 -5.77
N VAL A 84 0.52 -11.83 -5.34
CA VAL A 84 0.37 -10.65 -4.48
C VAL A 84 -0.40 -9.55 -5.20
N ARG A 85 -0.03 -9.21 -6.43
CA ARG A 85 -0.68 -8.15 -7.23
C ARG A 85 -2.13 -8.45 -7.60
N LYS A 86 -2.52 -9.72 -7.69
CA LYS A 86 -3.92 -10.11 -7.89
C LYS A 86 -4.77 -9.94 -6.65
N THR A 87 -4.15 -9.93 -5.47
CA THR A 87 -4.85 -9.90 -4.18
C THR A 87 -4.84 -8.52 -3.55
N LEU A 88 -3.78 -7.74 -3.77
CA LEU A 88 -3.60 -6.40 -3.20
C LEU A 88 -3.80 -5.31 -4.24
N GLY A 89 -4.52 -4.26 -3.85
CA GLY A 89 -4.47 -2.99 -4.56
C GLY A 89 -3.21 -2.22 -4.14
N ILE A 90 -2.33 -1.92 -5.08
CA ILE A 90 -1.07 -1.23 -4.78
C ILE A 90 -1.06 0.15 -5.40
N VAL A 91 -0.80 1.17 -4.57
CA VAL A 91 -0.58 2.55 -4.99
C VAL A 91 0.73 3.04 -4.40
N SER A 92 1.61 3.60 -5.22
CA SER A 92 2.83 4.26 -4.75
C SER A 92 2.97 5.65 -5.35
N SER A 93 3.68 6.53 -4.65
CA SER A 93 4.00 7.88 -5.14
C SER A 93 4.76 7.84 -6.47
N THR A 94 5.59 6.82 -6.69
CA THR A 94 6.38 6.65 -7.91
C THR A 94 5.55 6.23 -9.13
N MET A 95 4.39 5.59 -8.94
CA MET A 95 3.52 5.20 -10.06
C MET A 95 3.06 6.39 -10.89
N GLN A 96 2.74 7.51 -10.24
CA GLN A 96 2.33 8.72 -10.95
C GLN A 96 3.44 9.27 -11.86
N ALA A 97 4.68 9.25 -11.37
CA ALA A 97 5.84 9.69 -12.16
C ALA A 97 6.18 8.74 -13.33
N GLN A 98 5.71 7.50 -13.29
CA GLN A 98 5.88 6.52 -14.37
C GLN A 98 4.85 6.71 -15.51
N ILE A 99 3.76 7.44 -15.27
CA ILE A 99 2.80 7.78 -16.30
C ILE A 99 3.37 8.93 -17.14
N ASN A 100 3.84 8.59 -18.32
CA ASN A 100 4.45 9.53 -19.27
C ASN A 100 3.79 9.46 -20.66
N VAL A 101 2.55 8.98 -20.69
CA VAL A 101 1.75 8.81 -21.91
C VAL A 101 0.42 9.53 -21.75
N HIS A 102 -0.07 10.09 -22.86
CA HIS A 102 -1.37 10.72 -22.96
C HIS A 102 -2.45 9.64 -23.11
N LEU A 103 -3.15 9.34 -22.02
CA LEU A 103 -4.23 8.35 -21.98
C LEU A 103 -5.41 8.91 -21.19
N PRO A 104 -6.66 8.57 -21.55
CA PRO A 104 -7.82 8.80 -20.72
C PRO A 104 -7.65 8.14 -19.34
N ALA A 105 -8.16 8.78 -18.29
CA ALA A 105 -8.08 8.23 -16.95
C ALA A 105 -8.71 6.85 -16.83
N VAL A 106 -9.78 6.60 -17.54
CA VAL A 106 -10.45 5.29 -17.56
C VAL A 106 -9.52 4.19 -18.06
N ASP A 107 -8.69 4.45 -19.09
CA ASP A 107 -7.72 3.49 -19.61
C ASP A 107 -6.64 3.13 -18.56
N ILE A 108 -6.27 4.11 -17.72
CA ILE A 108 -5.35 3.88 -16.58
C ILE A 108 -6.02 2.94 -15.58
N VAL A 109 -7.29 3.14 -15.28
CA VAL A 109 -8.04 2.32 -14.31
C VAL A 109 -8.25 0.90 -14.85
N GLU A 110 -8.68 0.77 -16.09
CA GLU A 110 -8.85 -0.52 -16.77
C GLU A 110 -7.55 -1.33 -16.84
N GLY A 111 -6.42 -0.63 -17.05
CA GLY A 111 -5.08 -1.22 -16.99
C GLY A 111 -4.78 -1.94 -15.68
N GLY A 112 -5.46 -1.57 -14.59
CA GLY A 112 -5.36 -2.25 -13.30
C GLY A 112 -5.75 -3.72 -13.34
N LEU A 113 -6.73 -4.10 -14.15
CA LEU A 113 -7.15 -5.50 -14.36
C LEU A 113 -6.07 -6.34 -15.05
N PHE A 114 -5.18 -5.70 -15.79
CA PHE A 114 -4.10 -6.33 -16.54
C PHE A 114 -2.73 -6.17 -15.86
N GLY A 115 -2.69 -5.48 -14.70
CA GLY A 115 -1.44 -5.19 -13.97
C GLY A 115 -0.55 -4.14 -14.64
N THR A 116 -1.09 -3.32 -15.55
CA THR A 116 -0.39 -2.29 -16.32
C THR A 116 -0.81 -0.87 -15.93
N LEU A 117 -0.02 0.15 -16.27
CA LEU A 117 -0.35 1.58 -16.07
C LEU A 117 -1.16 2.19 -17.23
N GLY A 118 -1.89 1.39 -17.95
CA GLY A 118 -2.77 1.75 -19.05
C GLY A 118 -3.14 0.49 -19.79
N LEU A 119 -4.05 0.59 -20.75
CA LEU A 119 -4.46 -0.57 -21.54
C LEU A 119 -3.29 -1.06 -22.42
N PRO A 120 -3.00 -2.36 -22.45
CA PRO A 120 -2.11 -2.92 -23.45
C PRO A 120 -2.66 -2.68 -24.86
N ARG A 121 -1.80 -2.38 -25.83
CA ARG A 121 -2.18 -1.96 -27.21
C ARG A 121 -3.16 -2.89 -27.94
N HIS A 122 -3.26 -4.15 -27.53
CA HIS A 122 -4.10 -5.17 -28.17
C HIS A 122 -5.33 -5.57 -27.33
N VAL A 123 -5.55 -4.87 -26.23
CA VAL A 123 -6.67 -5.11 -25.33
C VAL A 123 -7.74 -4.07 -25.61
N HIS A 124 -8.93 -4.54 -25.95
CA HIS A 124 -10.14 -3.73 -26.05
C HIS A 124 -11.05 -4.17 -24.91
N PRO A 125 -11.28 -3.31 -23.92
CA PRO A 125 -12.14 -3.65 -22.80
C PRO A 125 -13.57 -3.95 -23.29
N ASP A 126 -14.18 -4.96 -22.72
CA ASP A 126 -15.61 -5.18 -22.89
C ASP A 126 -16.42 -4.21 -21.99
N GLU A 127 -17.72 -4.11 -22.22
CA GLU A 127 -18.62 -3.23 -21.43
C GLU A 127 -18.55 -3.51 -19.94
N ARG A 128 -18.34 -4.76 -19.54
CA ARG A 128 -18.21 -5.16 -18.13
C ARG A 128 -16.93 -4.63 -17.50
N THR A 129 -15.83 -4.69 -18.22
CA THR A 129 -14.52 -4.15 -17.78
C THR A 129 -14.63 -2.64 -17.63
N HIS A 130 -15.22 -1.97 -18.61
CA HIS A 130 -15.44 -0.53 -18.59
C HIS A 130 -16.34 -0.09 -17.42
N ALA A 131 -17.46 -0.78 -17.19
CA ALA A 131 -18.35 -0.50 -16.07
C ALA A 131 -17.61 -0.62 -14.71
N LYS A 132 -16.81 -1.67 -14.51
CA LYS A 132 -16.01 -1.82 -13.29
C LYS A 132 -15.02 -0.66 -13.07
N ALA A 133 -14.42 -0.16 -14.14
CA ALA A 133 -13.52 0.97 -14.04
C ALA A 133 -14.26 2.25 -13.64
N LEU A 134 -15.43 2.50 -14.22
CA LEU A 134 -16.27 3.63 -13.85
C LEU A 134 -16.77 3.53 -12.40
N ASP A 135 -17.20 2.34 -11.94
CA ASP A 135 -17.60 2.11 -10.55
C ASP A 135 -16.46 2.42 -9.57
N ALA A 136 -15.24 1.96 -9.87
CA ALA A 136 -14.06 2.26 -9.07
C ALA A 136 -13.73 3.77 -9.07
N MET A 137 -13.91 4.45 -10.20
CA MET A 137 -13.73 5.90 -10.31
C MET A 137 -14.81 6.68 -9.53
N GLU A 138 -16.05 6.20 -9.51
CA GLU A 138 -17.15 6.80 -8.75
C GLU A 138 -16.88 6.73 -7.25
N MET A 139 -16.40 5.58 -6.74
CA MET A 139 -16.01 5.42 -5.32
C MET A 139 -14.97 6.46 -4.89
N LEU A 140 -14.14 6.94 -5.80
CA LEU A 140 -13.08 7.93 -5.56
C LEU A 140 -13.49 9.36 -5.96
N GLY A 141 -14.72 9.56 -6.42
CA GLY A 141 -15.24 10.86 -6.85
C GLY A 141 -14.53 11.44 -8.08
N VAL A 142 -14.01 10.58 -8.97
CA VAL A 142 -13.29 10.97 -10.18
C VAL A 142 -13.92 10.45 -11.48
N ALA A 143 -15.13 9.88 -11.43
CA ALA A 143 -15.81 9.34 -12.61
C ALA A 143 -16.02 10.40 -13.72
N LYS A 144 -16.27 11.65 -13.35
CA LYS A 144 -16.41 12.77 -14.29
C LYS A 144 -15.13 13.09 -15.08
N LEU A 145 -14.00 12.54 -14.65
CA LEU A 145 -12.69 12.72 -15.29
C LEU A 145 -12.31 11.53 -16.17
N ALA A 146 -13.23 10.57 -16.42
CA ALA A 146 -12.94 9.33 -17.11
C ALA A 146 -12.26 9.54 -18.48
N ASP A 147 -12.76 10.47 -19.27
CA ASP A 147 -12.23 10.77 -20.60
C ASP A 147 -11.11 11.83 -20.59
N GLN A 148 -10.79 12.40 -19.43
CA GLN A 148 -9.73 13.39 -19.33
C GLN A 148 -8.36 12.72 -19.42
N ASP A 149 -7.45 13.36 -20.14
CA ASP A 149 -6.05 12.95 -20.22
C ASP A 149 -5.39 13.07 -18.84
N ILE A 150 -4.84 11.94 -18.35
CA ILE A 150 -4.19 11.83 -17.04
C ILE A 150 -3.05 12.85 -16.86
N MET A 151 -2.34 13.20 -17.94
CA MET A 151 -1.24 14.17 -17.90
C MET A 151 -1.70 15.61 -17.68
N THR A 152 -3.00 15.90 -17.87
CA THR A 152 -3.58 17.24 -17.66
C THR A 152 -4.23 17.40 -16.28
N MET A 153 -4.25 16.35 -15.49
CA MET A 153 -4.87 16.35 -14.16
C MET A 153 -3.98 16.99 -13.10
N SER A 154 -4.61 17.53 -12.05
CA SER A 154 -3.87 17.86 -10.83
C SER A 154 -3.28 16.59 -10.20
N SER A 155 -2.21 16.74 -9.41
CA SER A 155 -1.56 15.61 -8.72
C SER A 155 -2.54 14.84 -7.83
N GLY A 156 -3.48 15.54 -7.16
CA GLY A 156 -4.51 14.92 -6.34
C GLY A 156 -5.56 14.16 -7.16
N GLN A 157 -5.96 14.68 -8.33
CA GLN A 157 -6.86 13.97 -9.25
C GLN A 157 -6.20 12.71 -9.80
N ALA A 158 -4.97 12.82 -10.33
CA ALA A 158 -4.21 11.69 -10.85
C ALA A 158 -3.98 10.62 -9.76
N ARG A 159 -3.71 11.03 -8.51
CA ARG A 159 -3.55 10.11 -7.38
C ARG A 159 -4.85 9.32 -7.12
N ARG A 160 -6.01 9.96 -7.14
CA ARG A 160 -7.31 9.27 -6.98
C ARG A 160 -7.62 8.32 -8.14
N VAL A 161 -7.21 8.66 -9.37
CA VAL A 161 -7.28 7.73 -10.51
C VAL A 161 -6.41 6.48 -10.26
N LEU A 162 -5.21 6.63 -9.69
CA LEU A 162 -4.38 5.49 -9.31
C LEU A 162 -4.98 4.65 -8.18
N PHE A 163 -5.71 5.27 -7.25
CA PHE A 163 -6.51 4.51 -6.26
C PHE A 163 -7.63 3.72 -6.94
N ALA A 164 -8.39 4.34 -7.86
CA ALA A 164 -9.42 3.64 -8.63
C ALA A 164 -8.82 2.46 -9.41
N ARG A 165 -7.65 2.66 -10.03
CA ARG A 165 -6.89 1.59 -10.70
C ARG A 165 -6.56 0.44 -9.75
N ALA A 166 -6.17 0.74 -8.52
CA ALA A 166 -5.86 -0.29 -7.52
C ALA A 166 -7.11 -1.02 -7.01
N LEU A 167 -8.29 -0.42 -7.12
CA LEU A 167 -9.57 -0.96 -6.67
C LEU A 167 -10.32 -1.76 -7.73
N VAL A 168 -9.99 -1.60 -9.03
CA VAL A 168 -10.78 -2.14 -10.14
C VAL A 168 -10.94 -3.67 -10.13
N HIS A 169 -10.03 -4.41 -9.48
CA HIS A 169 -10.11 -5.85 -9.29
C HIS A 169 -10.68 -6.25 -7.92
N ASP A 170 -11.24 -5.27 -7.18
CA ASP A 170 -11.89 -5.44 -5.87
C ASP A 170 -11.00 -6.10 -4.80
N PRO A 171 -9.79 -5.60 -4.54
CA PRO A 171 -8.92 -6.17 -3.53
C PRO A 171 -9.49 -5.98 -2.12
N ASN A 172 -9.23 -6.94 -1.21
CA ASN A 172 -9.60 -6.80 0.19
C ASN A 172 -8.62 -5.93 0.99
N THR A 173 -7.43 -5.70 0.48
CA THR A 173 -6.38 -4.91 1.15
C THR A 173 -5.68 -4.01 0.15
N LEU A 174 -5.45 -2.76 0.55
CA LEU A 174 -4.71 -1.75 -0.18
C LEU A 174 -3.37 -1.49 0.49
N LEU A 175 -2.30 -1.53 -0.30
CA LEU A 175 -0.96 -1.13 0.09
C LEU A 175 -0.67 0.24 -0.52
N LEU A 176 -0.48 1.23 0.32
CA LEU A 176 -0.36 2.64 -0.04
C LEU A 176 1.01 3.16 0.38
N ASP A 177 1.93 3.27 -0.58
CA ASP A 177 3.30 3.70 -0.33
C ASP A 177 3.46 5.20 -0.61
N GLU A 178 3.52 5.98 0.47
CA GLU A 178 3.62 7.44 0.48
C GLU A 178 2.53 8.12 -0.36
N PRO A 179 1.24 7.83 -0.14
CA PRO A 179 0.16 8.25 -1.02
C PRO A 179 -0.07 9.77 -1.03
N CYS A 180 0.33 10.49 0.01
CA CYS A 180 0.17 11.95 0.12
C CYS A 180 1.40 12.75 -0.32
N THR A 181 2.52 12.08 -0.59
CA THR A 181 3.77 12.77 -0.97
C THR A 181 3.62 13.54 -2.27
N GLY A 182 4.03 14.82 -2.26
CA GLY A 182 3.97 15.72 -3.42
C GLY A 182 2.59 16.27 -3.74
N LEU A 183 1.61 16.11 -2.85
CA LEU A 183 0.29 16.70 -2.99
C LEU A 183 0.18 18.04 -2.25
N ASP A 184 -0.65 18.93 -2.77
CA ASP A 184 -1.10 20.11 -2.07
C ASP A 184 -2.09 19.77 -0.93
N PRO A 185 -2.45 20.70 -0.04
CA PRO A 185 -3.35 20.44 1.07
C PRO A 185 -4.73 19.89 0.63
N GLU A 186 -5.26 20.35 -0.50
CA GLU A 186 -6.53 19.86 -1.05
C GLU A 186 -6.39 18.39 -1.50
N GLY A 187 -5.35 18.07 -2.26
CA GLY A 187 -5.04 16.71 -2.70
C GLY A 187 -4.83 15.75 -1.53
N MET A 188 -4.09 16.18 -0.49
CA MET A 188 -3.91 15.39 0.75
C MET A 188 -5.23 15.11 1.46
N TYR A 189 -6.11 16.12 1.55
CA TYR A 189 -7.45 15.96 2.15
C TYR A 189 -8.26 14.89 1.42
N TYR A 190 -8.35 14.94 0.10
CA TYR A 190 -9.12 13.96 -0.68
C TYR A 190 -8.52 12.55 -0.61
N VAL A 191 -7.19 12.42 -0.62
CA VAL A 191 -6.53 11.12 -0.49
C VAL A 191 -6.77 10.51 0.88
N ARG A 192 -6.62 11.30 1.96
CA ARG A 192 -6.93 10.84 3.33
C ARG A 192 -8.41 10.49 3.51
N SER A 193 -9.33 11.28 2.93
CA SER A 193 -10.76 10.97 2.93
C SER A 193 -11.03 9.64 2.22
N SER A 194 -10.47 9.43 1.03
CA SER A 194 -10.60 8.17 0.29
C SER A 194 -10.10 6.97 1.09
N MET A 195 -8.94 7.08 1.76
CA MET A 195 -8.44 6.02 2.63
C MET A 195 -9.41 5.69 3.77
N ARG A 196 -10.02 6.73 4.40
CA ARG A 196 -11.00 6.54 5.48
C ARG A 196 -12.27 5.85 4.99
N ASP A 197 -12.79 6.28 3.85
CA ASP A 197 -14.01 5.71 3.27
C ASP A 197 -13.79 4.22 2.91
N LEU A 198 -12.64 3.88 2.33
CA LEU A 198 -12.27 2.51 2.02
C LEU A 198 -12.09 1.66 3.29
N ALA A 199 -11.42 2.18 4.32
CA ALA A 199 -11.29 1.47 5.59
C ALA A 199 -12.65 1.21 6.26
N ARG A 200 -13.57 2.20 6.23
CA ARG A 200 -14.94 2.06 6.73
C ARG A 200 -15.79 1.10 5.91
N ALA A 201 -15.49 0.97 4.62
CA ALA A 201 -16.11 -0.04 3.75
C ALA A 201 -15.54 -1.46 3.97
N GLY A 202 -14.65 -1.64 4.96
CA GLY A 202 -14.08 -2.95 5.34
C GLY A 202 -12.84 -3.37 4.55
N LYS A 203 -12.25 -2.47 3.75
CA LYS A 203 -10.95 -2.74 3.11
C LYS A 203 -9.81 -2.59 4.12
N GLY A 204 -8.87 -3.52 4.14
CA GLY A 204 -7.64 -3.38 4.90
C GLY A 204 -6.73 -2.29 4.28
N ILE A 205 -6.12 -1.47 5.12
CA ILE A 205 -5.19 -0.42 4.69
C ILE A 205 -3.81 -0.68 5.28
N VAL A 206 -2.83 -0.85 4.42
CA VAL A 206 -1.39 -0.88 4.77
C VAL A 206 -0.79 0.43 4.28
N LEU A 207 -0.71 1.41 5.16
CA LEU A 207 -0.16 2.73 4.85
C LEU A 207 1.35 2.74 5.15
N ILE A 208 2.15 3.19 4.21
CA ILE A 208 3.56 3.47 4.42
C ILE A 208 3.75 4.98 4.29
N THR A 209 4.31 5.60 5.32
CA THR A 209 4.54 7.04 5.33
C THR A 209 5.74 7.42 6.20
N HIS A 210 6.22 8.64 6.03
CA HIS A 210 7.15 9.30 6.96
C HIS A 210 6.49 10.50 7.67
N TYR A 211 5.18 10.73 7.41
CA TYR A 211 4.40 11.79 8.04
C TYR A 211 3.33 11.22 8.97
N PRO A 212 3.40 11.48 10.30
CA PRO A 212 2.36 11.06 11.23
C PRO A 212 0.95 11.55 10.88
N GLU A 213 0.84 12.71 10.23
CA GLU A 213 -0.42 13.34 9.83
C GLU A 213 -1.18 12.56 8.74
N ASP A 214 -0.51 11.64 8.04
CA ASP A 214 -1.15 10.79 7.04
C ASP A 214 -1.92 9.61 7.66
N ILE A 215 -1.66 9.34 8.95
CA ILE A 215 -2.24 8.19 9.66
C ILE A 215 -3.69 8.48 10.00
N ILE A 216 -4.59 7.89 9.23
CA ILE A 216 -6.04 8.06 9.40
C ILE A 216 -6.54 7.48 10.74
N PRO A 217 -7.68 7.96 11.28
CA PRO A 217 -8.23 7.47 12.55
C PRO A 217 -8.56 5.97 12.58
N GLU A 218 -8.86 5.40 11.43
CA GLU A 218 -9.22 3.99 11.26
C GLU A 218 -8.01 3.04 11.41
N ILE A 219 -6.77 3.54 11.29
CA ILE A 219 -5.55 2.79 11.60
C ILE A 219 -5.35 2.77 13.11
N LYS A 220 -5.24 1.58 13.69
CA LYS A 220 -5.09 1.38 15.15
C LYS A 220 -3.73 0.79 15.55
N ARG A 221 -2.97 0.22 14.61
CA ARG A 221 -1.66 -0.37 14.84
C ARG A 221 -0.61 0.35 14.03
N LEU A 222 0.50 0.69 14.67
CA LEU A 222 1.67 1.28 14.03
C LEU A 222 2.86 0.34 14.15
N VAL A 223 3.61 0.28 13.06
CA VAL A 223 4.90 -0.39 12.97
C VAL A 223 5.94 0.68 12.68
N LEU A 224 6.83 0.90 13.63
CA LEU A 224 7.90 1.89 13.50
C LEU A 224 9.12 1.22 12.89
N VAL A 225 9.68 1.84 11.85
CA VAL A 225 10.84 1.30 11.12
C VAL A 225 12.00 2.26 11.26
N LYS A 226 13.14 1.76 11.77
CA LYS A 226 14.38 2.52 11.95
C LYS A 226 15.58 1.66 11.59
N GLU A 227 16.52 2.20 10.83
CA GLU A 227 17.82 1.56 10.52
C GLU A 227 17.68 0.11 9.98
N GLY A 228 16.68 -0.11 9.12
CA GLY A 228 16.46 -1.43 8.53
C GLY A 228 15.85 -2.47 9.47
N LYS A 229 15.24 -2.06 10.58
CA LYS A 229 14.60 -2.96 11.54
C LYS A 229 13.20 -2.48 11.90
N LEU A 230 12.34 -3.38 12.35
CA LEU A 230 11.12 -3.00 13.03
C LEU A 230 11.52 -2.55 14.44
N PHE A 231 11.48 -1.22 14.67
CA PHE A 231 11.89 -0.57 15.90
C PHE A 231 10.86 -0.78 17.02
N ALA A 232 9.58 -0.67 16.67
CA ALA A 232 8.46 -0.95 17.57
C ALA A 232 7.23 -1.35 16.77
N ASP A 233 6.31 -2.09 17.40
CA ASP A 233 5.05 -2.54 16.81
C ASP A 233 4.00 -2.58 17.92
N GLY A 234 2.90 -1.84 17.79
CA GLY A 234 1.89 -1.74 18.83
C GLY A 234 0.73 -0.82 18.52
N ALA A 235 -0.08 -0.53 19.54
CA ALA A 235 -1.23 0.35 19.41
C ALA A 235 -0.80 1.77 19.02
N LYS A 236 -1.56 2.40 18.14
CA LYS A 236 -1.26 3.76 17.65
C LYS A 236 -1.06 4.76 18.79
N GLU A 237 -1.88 4.67 19.83
CA GLU A 237 -1.87 5.58 20.97
C GLU A 237 -0.56 5.48 21.76
N ASP A 238 0.03 4.29 21.86
CA ASP A 238 1.29 4.06 22.54
C ASP A 238 2.50 4.47 21.66
N MET A 239 2.34 4.42 20.35
CA MET A 239 3.42 4.69 19.39
C MET A 239 3.53 6.17 18.99
N LEU A 240 2.42 6.92 18.93
CA LEU A 240 2.41 8.35 18.57
C LEU A 240 2.57 9.24 19.82
N THR A 241 3.63 9.05 20.55
CA THR A 241 4.02 9.89 21.68
C THR A 241 5.27 10.70 21.33
N ASP A 242 5.43 11.89 21.91
CA ASP A 242 6.61 12.75 21.68
C ASP A 242 7.91 11.98 21.94
N GLN A 243 7.95 11.17 23.00
CA GLN A 243 9.10 10.35 23.34
C GLN A 243 9.42 9.31 22.24
N MET A 244 8.42 8.61 21.74
CA MET A 244 8.59 7.59 20.71
C MET A 244 8.98 8.21 19.37
N MET A 245 8.33 9.33 19.02
CA MET A 245 8.64 10.08 17.80
C MET A 245 10.04 10.70 17.86
N SER A 246 10.42 11.29 18.99
CA SER A 246 11.80 11.78 19.20
C SER A 246 12.83 10.67 19.02
N SER A 247 12.55 9.47 19.55
CA SER A 247 13.44 8.30 19.42
C SER A 247 13.47 7.75 17.99
N LEU A 248 12.35 7.83 17.26
CA LEU A 248 12.25 7.36 15.88
C LEU A 248 13.01 8.27 14.90
N PHE A 249 12.83 9.58 15.03
CA PHE A 249 13.35 10.58 14.09
C PHE A 249 14.68 11.20 14.51
N ASP A 250 15.21 10.88 15.70
CA ASP A 250 16.44 11.44 16.29
C ASP A 250 16.39 12.98 16.43
N VAL A 251 15.21 13.53 16.76
CA VAL A 251 14.99 14.95 17.01
C VAL A 251 14.10 15.13 18.26
N PRO A 252 14.30 16.20 19.04
CA PRO A 252 13.39 16.50 20.15
C PRO A 252 12.04 16.98 19.59
N LEU A 253 10.97 16.33 19.97
CA LEU A 253 9.59 16.65 19.64
C LEU A 253 8.77 16.91 20.89
#